data_a60ec8b84c606a5ce029478526ee08fa
#
_entry.id   a60ec8b84c606a5ce029478526ee08fa
#
_cell.length_a   1.000
_cell.length_b   1.000
_cell.length_c   1.000
_cell.angle_alpha   90.00
_cell.angle_beta   90.00
_cell.angle_gamma   90.00
#
_symmetry.space_group_name_H-M   'P 1'
#
loop_
_entity.id
_entity.type
_entity.pdbx_description
1 polymer ?
#
loop_
_entity_poly.entity_id
_entity_poly.type
_entity_poly.pdbx_seq_one_letter_code
_entity_poly.pdbx_strand_id
1 'polypeptide(L)'
;RPAGSEQEHEAQKLMAAELDGACDKVEIEPFDVHPGAFLGWILTDGIMMIAAIVLFFFGMSVISLVLSALSLIFAIVEFLLYKKMLDPFFPKKTSHNVVAVRKPKGEVKRRIIFSGHSDSANEWRFTYYGGSKLLVPIIGLSFVGILLGLVLNIWAIAAGHGFSIADSGALNILRYVFLAWIPILFVALFFENKKRPVMGANDNLTGCFISMAVVKYMQHHDIRFENTEVWVVLTGSEEAGLRGAKAFCKAHKDELGDVETVFVGLDTIRDYDFMAIYSRDLTG
;
A
#
# COMPACT_ATOMS: atom_id res chain seq x y z
N ARG A 1 5.22 -14.28 -4.94
CA ARG A 1 5.52 -14.09 -3.50
C ARG A 1 4.52 -13.13 -2.85
N PRO A 2 3.19 -13.39 -2.91
CA PRO A 2 2.23 -12.49 -2.28
C PRO A 2 2.48 -12.31 -0.78
N ALA A 3 2.08 -11.16 -0.25
CA ALA A 3 2.19 -10.83 1.16
C ALA A 3 1.66 -11.93 2.09
N GLY A 4 2.44 -12.34 3.10
CA GLY A 4 2.10 -13.41 4.05
C GLY A 4 1.95 -14.78 3.42
N SER A 5 2.65 -15.05 2.29
CA SER A 5 2.69 -16.38 1.65
C SER A 5 3.94 -17.16 2.06
N GLU A 6 3.88 -18.49 1.91
CA GLU A 6 5.04 -19.36 2.11
C GLU A 6 6.18 -19.01 1.14
N GLN A 7 5.84 -18.65 -0.11
CA GLN A 7 6.81 -18.25 -1.13
C GLN A 7 7.54 -16.93 -0.78
N GLU A 8 6.87 -16.01 -0.07
CA GLU A 8 7.51 -14.82 0.48
C GLU A 8 8.52 -15.24 1.56
N HIS A 9 8.11 -16.08 2.49
CA HIS A 9 8.96 -16.56 3.58
C HIS A 9 10.17 -17.35 3.09
N GLU A 10 10.01 -18.22 2.09
CA GLU A 10 11.13 -18.94 1.46
C GLU A 10 12.13 -17.98 0.79
N ALA A 11 11.65 -16.94 0.11
CA ALA A 11 12.54 -15.92 -0.46
C ALA A 11 13.30 -15.17 0.64
N GLN A 12 12.64 -14.85 1.76
CA GLN A 12 13.27 -14.19 2.92
C GLN A 12 14.35 -15.06 3.56
N LYS A 13 14.13 -16.37 3.66
CA LYS A 13 15.16 -17.33 4.15
C LYS A 13 16.39 -17.34 3.23
N LEU A 14 16.18 -17.36 1.92
CA LEU A 14 17.29 -17.30 0.95
C LEU A 14 18.06 -15.97 1.07
N MET A 15 17.36 -14.85 1.19
CA MET A 15 17.99 -13.54 1.38
C MET A 15 18.75 -13.43 2.69
N ALA A 16 18.21 -13.98 3.78
CA ALA A 16 18.90 -14.02 5.07
C ALA A 16 20.18 -14.88 4.98
N ALA A 17 20.12 -16.02 4.33
CA ALA A 17 21.29 -16.89 4.12
C ALA A 17 22.36 -16.19 3.25
N GLU A 18 21.98 -15.39 2.27
CA GLU A 18 22.89 -14.60 1.44
C GLU A 18 23.58 -13.46 2.23
N LEU A 19 22.93 -12.96 3.27
CA LEU A 19 23.45 -11.90 4.14
C LEU A 19 24.36 -12.47 5.26
N ASP A 20 24.21 -13.77 5.54
CA ASP A 20 25.04 -14.46 6.52
C ASP A 20 26.53 -14.38 6.13
N GLY A 21 27.38 -14.07 7.09
CA GLY A 21 28.80 -13.81 6.84
C GLY A 21 29.14 -12.41 6.30
N ALA A 22 28.20 -11.69 5.66
CA ALA A 22 28.40 -10.29 5.27
C ALA A 22 28.04 -9.31 6.40
N CYS A 23 27.20 -9.72 7.30
CA CYS A 23 26.71 -8.96 8.46
C CYS A 23 27.07 -9.65 9.76
N ASP A 24 27.15 -8.89 10.85
CA ASP A 24 27.47 -9.40 12.19
C ASP A 24 26.23 -10.02 12.88
N LYS A 25 25.04 -9.67 12.41
CA LYS A 25 23.76 -10.20 12.87
C LYS A 25 22.80 -10.29 11.70
N VAL A 26 22.06 -11.39 11.59
CA VAL A 26 20.98 -11.56 10.61
C VAL A 26 19.80 -12.22 11.32
N GLU A 27 18.64 -11.61 11.25
CA GLU A 27 17.41 -12.10 11.89
C GLU A 27 16.25 -12.09 10.91
N ILE A 28 15.34 -13.05 11.08
CA ILE A 28 14.05 -13.08 10.38
C ILE A 28 12.97 -12.81 11.44
N GLU A 29 12.36 -11.63 11.38
CA GLU A 29 11.44 -11.14 12.39
C GLU A 29 9.99 -11.36 11.96
N PRO A 30 9.21 -12.20 12.65
CA PRO A 30 7.81 -12.42 12.31
C PRO A 30 6.91 -11.26 12.75
N PHE A 31 5.86 -10.99 11.98
CA PHE A 31 4.80 -10.08 12.35
C PHE A 31 3.44 -10.50 11.76
N ASP A 32 2.37 -10.02 12.38
CA ASP A 32 1.01 -10.28 11.94
C ASP A 32 0.60 -9.33 10.81
N VAL A 33 -0.06 -9.88 9.79
CA VAL A 33 -0.56 -9.13 8.63
C VAL A 33 -1.93 -9.64 8.19
N HIS A 34 -2.74 -8.75 7.63
CA HIS A 34 -4.01 -9.06 6.97
C HIS A 34 -3.91 -8.69 5.48
N PRO A 35 -3.31 -9.54 4.62
CA PRO A 35 -2.91 -9.15 3.27
C PRO A 35 -4.05 -8.71 2.36
N GLY A 36 -5.26 -9.19 2.64
CA GLY A 36 -6.44 -8.82 1.86
C GLY A 36 -7.05 -7.46 2.24
N ALA A 37 -6.64 -6.85 3.35
CA ALA A 37 -7.29 -5.65 3.88
C ALA A 37 -6.99 -4.41 3.04
N PHE A 38 -5.71 -4.18 2.72
CA PHE A 38 -5.25 -2.94 2.08
C PHE A 38 -5.94 -2.67 0.72
N LEU A 39 -5.97 -3.62 -0.21
CA LEU A 39 -6.72 -3.47 -1.46
C LEU A 39 -8.18 -3.97 -1.35
N GLY A 40 -8.54 -4.59 -0.24
CA GLY A 40 -9.90 -5.06 0.04
C GLY A 40 -10.91 -3.92 0.19
N TRP A 41 -10.45 -2.71 0.52
CA TRP A 41 -11.31 -1.53 0.59
C TRP A 41 -11.97 -1.22 -0.76
N ILE A 42 -11.32 -1.49 -1.90
CA ILE A 42 -11.84 -1.23 -3.24
C ILE A 42 -13.17 -1.98 -3.47
N LEU A 43 -13.21 -3.27 -3.07
CA LEU A 43 -14.44 -4.06 -3.17
C LEU A 43 -15.54 -3.52 -2.25
N THR A 44 -15.19 -3.25 -0.98
CA THR A 44 -16.14 -2.73 0.01
C THR A 44 -16.68 -1.37 -0.42
N ASP A 45 -15.80 -0.49 -0.85
CA ASP A 45 -16.12 0.86 -1.30
C ASP A 45 -16.99 0.87 -2.54
N GLY A 46 -16.62 0.08 -3.54
CA GLY A 46 -17.40 -0.04 -4.76
C GLY A 46 -18.83 -0.55 -4.51
N ILE A 47 -19.00 -1.55 -3.63
CA ILE A 47 -20.33 -2.05 -3.23
C ILE A 47 -21.10 -0.96 -2.50
N MET A 48 -20.49 -0.27 -1.53
CA MET A 48 -21.14 0.83 -0.80
C MET A 48 -21.57 1.96 -1.72
N MET A 49 -20.71 2.37 -2.66
CA MET A 49 -21.03 3.43 -3.60
C MET A 49 -22.13 3.04 -4.59
N ILE A 50 -22.13 1.80 -5.10
CA ILE A 50 -23.24 1.29 -5.92
C ILE A 50 -24.56 1.33 -5.12
N ALA A 51 -24.54 0.87 -3.86
CA ALA A 51 -25.70 0.93 -2.99
C ALA A 51 -26.13 2.40 -2.73
N ALA A 52 -25.18 3.31 -2.48
CA ALA A 52 -25.45 4.74 -2.31
C ALA A 52 -26.15 5.35 -3.53
N ILE A 53 -25.66 5.03 -4.74
CA ILE A 53 -26.27 5.50 -6.00
C ILE A 53 -27.70 4.99 -6.14
N VAL A 54 -27.93 3.71 -5.88
CA VAL A 54 -29.27 3.11 -5.95
C VAL A 54 -30.22 3.75 -4.91
N LEU A 55 -29.76 3.95 -3.69
CA LEU A 55 -30.53 4.60 -2.65
C LEU A 55 -30.88 6.06 -2.98
N PHE A 56 -29.90 6.79 -3.52
CA PHE A 56 -30.13 8.15 -4.00
C PHE A 56 -31.19 8.18 -5.13
N PHE A 57 -31.10 7.24 -6.06
CA PHE A 57 -32.07 7.12 -7.15
C PHE A 57 -33.51 6.95 -6.64
N PHE A 58 -33.71 6.22 -5.54
CA PHE A 58 -35.00 6.06 -4.89
C PHE A 58 -35.34 7.16 -3.87
N GLY A 59 -34.56 8.24 -3.80
CA GLY A 59 -34.79 9.37 -2.93
C GLY A 59 -34.33 9.21 -1.49
N MET A 60 -33.57 8.17 -1.17
CA MET A 60 -33.07 7.91 0.19
C MET A 60 -31.72 8.63 0.43
N SER A 61 -31.71 9.96 0.23
CA SER A 61 -30.47 10.78 0.21
C SER A 61 -29.73 10.74 1.55
N VAL A 62 -30.42 10.64 2.69
CA VAL A 62 -29.75 10.58 4.01
C VAL A 62 -28.88 9.31 4.12
N ILE A 63 -29.42 8.14 3.75
CA ILE A 63 -28.70 6.88 3.85
C ILE A 63 -27.59 6.83 2.79
N SER A 64 -27.87 7.31 1.58
CA SER A 64 -26.89 7.43 0.52
C SER A 64 -25.70 8.34 0.92
N LEU A 65 -25.95 9.46 1.63
CA LEU A 65 -24.91 10.33 2.17
C LEU A 65 -24.01 9.60 3.16
N VAL A 66 -24.59 8.83 4.07
CA VAL A 66 -23.82 8.04 5.05
C VAL A 66 -22.90 7.06 4.34
N LEU A 67 -23.38 6.33 3.34
CA LEU A 67 -22.55 5.38 2.60
C LEU A 67 -21.46 6.10 1.80
N SER A 68 -21.77 7.22 1.13
CA SER A 68 -20.77 8.01 0.39
C SER A 68 -19.70 8.59 1.32
N ALA A 69 -20.08 9.03 2.53
CA ALA A 69 -19.13 9.53 3.52
C ALA A 69 -18.23 8.41 4.08
N LEU A 70 -18.79 7.23 4.35
CA LEU A 70 -18.01 6.05 4.76
C LEU A 70 -17.04 5.62 3.67
N SER A 71 -17.45 5.64 2.39
CA SER A 71 -16.58 5.38 1.24
C SER A 71 -15.38 6.33 1.22
N LEU A 72 -15.61 7.63 1.39
CA LEU A 72 -14.51 8.60 1.45
C LEU A 72 -13.58 8.34 2.65
N ILE A 73 -14.15 8.00 3.81
CA ILE A 73 -13.37 7.67 5.01
C ILE A 73 -12.49 6.44 4.76
N PHE A 74 -13.01 5.38 4.15
CA PHE A 74 -12.23 4.19 3.84
C PHE A 74 -11.11 4.49 2.84
N ALA A 75 -11.39 5.23 1.78
CA ALA A 75 -10.37 5.65 0.82
C ALA A 75 -9.24 6.47 1.47
N ILE A 76 -9.58 7.42 2.37
CA ILE A 76 -8.58 8.23 3.07
C ILE A 76 -7.81 7.39 4.10
N VAL A 77 -8.51 6.70 4.97
CA VAL A 77 -7.89 6.07 6.15
C VAL A 77 -7.07 4.83 5.76
N GLU A 78 -7.62 3.96 4.92
CA GLU A 78 -6.94 2.72 4.52
C GLU A 78 -5.88 2.98 3.44
N PHE A 79 -6.24 3.73 2.40
CA PHE A 79 -5.37 3.90 1.22
C PHE A 79 -4.40 5.08 1.36
N LEU A 80 -4.86 6.31 1.66
CA LEU A 80 -3.96 7.46 1.75
C LEU A 80 -3.13 7.47 3.03
N LEU A 81 -3.71 7.09 4.18
CA LEU A 81 -3.04 7.10 5.48
C LEU A 81 -2.46 5.75 5.86
N TYR A 82 -2.63 4.71 5.03
CA TYR A 82 -2.14 3.35 5.28
C TYR A 82 -2.50 2.81 6.68
N LYS A 83 -3.67 3.20 7.24
CA LYS A 83 -4.12 2.71 8.55
C LYS A 83 -4.69 1.30 8.43
N LYS A 84 -4.78 0.60 9.58
CA LYS A 84 -5.23 -0.81 9.67
C LYS A 84 -6.71 -0.89 10.04
N MET A 85 -7.58 -0.12 9.37
CA MET A 85 -8.99 -0.04 9.74
C MET A 85 -9.76 -1.29 9.33
N LEU A 86 -9.45 -1.86 8.18
CA LEU A 86 -10.12 -3.04 7.65
C LEU A 86 -9.46 -4.36 8.07
N ASP A 87 -8.28 -4.34 8.67
CA ASP A 87 -7.56 -5.55 9.11
C ASP A 87 -8.45 -6.56 9.87
N PRO A 88 -9.33 -6.17 10.83
CA PRO A 88 -10.15 -7.11 11.58
C PRO A 88 -11.15 -7.92 10.75
N PHE A 89 -11.46 -7.48 9.55
CA PHE A 89 -12.43 -8.13 8.66
C PHE A 89 -11.79 -9.11 7.67
N PHE A 90 -10.46 -9.21 7.67
CA PHE A 90 -9.72 -10.05 6.73
C PHE A 90 -8.90 -11.12 7.47
N PRO A 91 -8.65 -12.29 6.84
CA PRO A 91 -7.86 -13.35 7.42
C PRO A 91 -6.45 -12.88 7.81
N LYS A 92 -6.07 -13.22 9.04
CA LYS A 92 -4.74 -12.99 9.57
C LYS A 92 -3.74 -14.01 9.02
N LYS A 93 -2.53 -13.55 8.70
CA LYS A 93 -1.37 -14.36 8.35
C LYS A 93 -0.13 -13.88 9.09
N THR A 94 0.94 -14.62 8.98
CA THR A 94 2.27 -14.21 9.44
C THR A 94 3.14 -13.88 8.23
N SER A 95 3.81 -12.74 8.25
CA SER A 95 4.87 -12.35 7.34
C SER A 95 6.13 -12.05 8.14
N HIS A 96 7.23 -11.77 7.47
CA HIS A 96 8.53 -11.57 8.13
C HIS A 96 9.29 -10.40 7.50
N ASN A 97 10.17 -9.79 8.30
CA ASN A 97 11.23 -8.91 7.80
C ASN A 97 12.56 -9.63 7.93
N VAL A 98 13.48 -9.40 7.01
CA VAL A 98 14.89 -9.77 7.19
C VAL A 98 15.65 -8.55 7.66
N VAL A 99 16.26 -8.63 8.82
CA VAL A 99 17.04 -7.54 9.42
C VAL A 99 18.47 -8.01 9.57
N ALA A 100 19.39 -7.37 8.87
CA ALA A 100 20.81 -7.67 8.93
C ALA A 100 21.60 -6.42 9.32
N VAL A 101 22.53 -6.61 10.24
CA VAL A 101 23.32 -5.52 10.85
C VAL A 101 24.79 -5.75 10.64
N ARG A 102 25.47 -4.78 10.04
CA ARG A 102 26.93 -4.71 9.94
C ARG A 102 27.45 -3.61 10.85
N LYS A 103 28.07 -4.00 11.97
CA LYS A 103 28.58 -3.08 13.00
C LYS A 103 29.78 -2.29 12.52
N PRO A 104 30.01 -1.06 13.03
CA PRO A 104 31.25 -0.32 12.82
C PRO A 104 32.44 -0.95 13.58
N LYS A 105 33.64 -0.39 13.39
CA LYS A 105 34.82 -0.80 14.17
C LYS A 105 34.75 -0.29 15.62
N GLY A 106 34.22 0.91 15.81
CA GLY A 106 34.09 1.57 17.10
C GLY A 106 32.65 1.73 17.56
N GLU A 107 32.39 2.75 18.37
CA GLU A 107 31.08 3.09 18.88
C GLU A 107 30.13 3.54 17.76
N VAL A 108 28.86 3.13 17.81
CA VAL A 108 27.84 3.57 16.85
C VAL A 108 27.47 5.03 17.14
N LYS A 109 27.74 5.91 16.17
CA LYS A 109 27.36 7.34 16.21
C LYS A 109 26.37 7.73 15.10
N ARG A 110 26.23 6.86 14.09
CA ARG A 110 25.34 7.04 12.95
C ARG A 110 24.87 5.68 12.44
N ARG A 111 23.70 5.64 11.84
CA ARG A 111 23.14 4.44 11.20
C ARG A 111 22.67 4.76 9.79
N ILE A 112 22.95 3.87 8.84
CA ILE A 112 22.39 3.91 7.48
C ILE A 112 21.64 2.60 7.27
N ILE A 113 20.38 2.69 6.84
CA ILE A 113 19.51 1.54 6.57
C ILE A 113 19.19 1.49 5.09
N PHE A 114 19.60 0.44 4.40
CA PHE A 114 19.18 0.13 3.04
C PHE A 114 17.98 -0.81 3.10
N SER A 115 16.93 -0.50 2.37
CA SER A 115 15.68 -1.24 2.44
C SER A 115 15.09 -1.50 1.06
N GLY A 116 14.53 -2.68 0.87
CA GLY A 116 13.64 -3.07 -0.22
C GLY A 116 12.57 -3.99 0.32
N HIS A 117 11.55 -4.36 -0.48
CA HIS A 117 10.54 -5.31 -0.02
C HIS A 117 10.60 -6.64 -0.77
N SER A 118 10.29 -7.71 -0.05
CA SER A 118 10.46 -9.09 -0.51
C SER A 118 9.21 -9.70 -1.13
N ASP A 119 8.05 -9.14 -0.87
CA ASP A 119 6.78 -9.58 -1.45
C ASP A 119 6.56 -9.06 -2.87
N SER A 120 5.47 -9.44 -3.47
CA SER A 120 5.04 -9.00 -4.80
C SER A 120 3.53 -8.86 -4.84
N ALA A 121 3.05 -7.89 -5.62
CA ALA A 121 1.63 -7.66 -5.86
C ALA A 121 0.94 -8.83 -6.53
N ASN A 122 -0.37 -8.81 -6.51
CA ASN A 122 -1.18 -9.51 -7.51
C ASN A 122 -1.34 -8.65 -8.76
N GLU A 123 -1.68 -9.28 -9.88
CA GLU A 123 -1.89 -8.59 -11.15
C GLU A 123 -2.99 -7.53 -11.02
N TRP A 124 -2.67 -6.29 -11.33
CA TRP A 124 -3.64 -5.22 -11.53
C TRP A 124 -4.14 -5.25 -12.97
N ARG A 125 -5.38 -5.70 -13.17
CA ARG A 125 -5.91 -5.94 -14.52
C ARG A 125 -5.85 -4.73 -15.42
N PHE A 126 -6.17 -3.54 -14.89
CA PHE A 126 -6.20 -2.33 -15.72
C PHE A 126 -4.80 -1.90 -16.15
N THR A 127 -3.80 -2.08 -15.27
CA THR A 127 -2.40 -1.87 -15.63
C THR A 127 -1.94 -2.87 -16.69
N TYR A 128 -2.32 -4.14 -16.54
CA TYR A 128 -1.96 -5.19 -17.49
C TYR A 128 -2.57 -4.96 -18.89
N TYR A 129 -3.87 -4.58 -18.98
CA TYR A 129 -4.55 -4.42 -20.26
C TYR A 129 -4.34 -3.07 -20.93
N GLY A 130 -4.09 -1.99 -20.20
CA GLY A 130 -4.03 -0.65 -20.79
C GLY A 130 -3.07 0.33 -20.08
N GLY A 131 -2.26 -0.16 -19.15
CA GLY A 131 -1.32 0.68 -18.40
C GLY A 131 -2.03 1.83 -17.68
N SER A 132 -1.31 2.94 -17.51
CA SER A 132 -1.84 4.15 -16.87
C SER A 132 -3.03 4.76 -17.64
N LYS A 133 -3.12 4.55 -18.96
CA LYS A 133 -4.22 5.08 -19.80
C LYS A 133 -5.57 4.47 -19.44
N LEU A 134 -5.60 3.26 -18.89
CA LEU A 134 -6.82 2.61 -18.42
C LEU A 134 -6.98 2.75 -16.90
N LEU A 135 -5.90 2.58 -16.16
CA LEU A 135 -5.89 2.61 -14.70
C LEU A 135 -6.32 3.97 -14.15
N VAL A 136 -5.65 5.05 -14.60
CA VAL A 136 -5.86 6.40 -14.05
C VAL A 136 -7.29 6.92 -14.25
N PRO A 137 -7.93 6.78 -15.43
CA PRO A 137 -9.33 7.17 -15.59
C PRO A 137 -10.30 6.38 -14.68
N ILE A 138 -10.12 5.06 -14.54
CA ILE A 138 -11.01 4.24 -13.70
C ILE A 138 -10.91 4.67 -12.23
N ILE A 139 -9.70 4.83 -11.71
CA ILE A 139 -9.49 5.30 -10.33
C ILE A 139 -10.03 6.73 -10.18
N GLY A 140 -9.66 7.65 -11.07
CA GLY A 140 -10.08 9.04 -11.01
C GLY A 140 -11.59 9.21 -11.05
N LEU A 141 -12.27 8.51 -11.97
CA LEU A 141 -13.72 8.54 -12.08
C LEU A 141 -14.39 7.89 -10.85
N SER A 142 -13.79 6.88 -10.23
CA SER A 142 -14.31 6.30 -8.98
C SER A 142 -14.31 7.34 -7.85
N PHE A 143 -13.21 8.07 -7.68
CA PHE A 143 -13.15 9.17 -6.70
C PHE A 143 -14.11 10.32 -7.02
N VAL A 144 -14.23 10.70 -8.31
CA VAL A 144 -15.24 11.68 -8.74
C VAL A 144 -16.64 11.21 -8.39
N GLY A 145 -16.94 9.90 -8.53
CA GLY A 145 -18.22 9.30 -8.13
C GLY A 145 -18.52 9.47 -6.63
N ILE A 146 -17.53 9.28 -5.76
CA ILE A 146 -17.67 9.48 -4.30
C ILE A 146 -18.00 10.96 -4.01
N LEU A 147 -17.22 11.88 -4.58
CA LEU A 147 -17.43 13.33 -4.39
C LEU A 147 -18.78 13.80 -4.94
N LEU A 148 -19.17 13.30 -6.11
CA LEU A 148 -20.48 13.57 -6.70
C LEU A 148 -21.61 13.06 -5.77
N GLY A 149 -21.47 11.86 -5.22
CA GLY A 149 -22.40 11.31 -4.22
C GLY A 149 -22.57 12.22 -3.03
N LEU A 150 -21.47 12.71 -2.44
CA LEU A 150 -21.53 13.65 -1.30
C LEU A 150 -22.28 14.93 -1.69
N VAL A 151 -21.88 15.56 -2.79
CA VAL A 151 -22.49 16.84 -3.23
C VAL A 151 -23.98 16.69 -3.52
N LEU A 152 -24.39 15.68 -4.26
CA LEU A 152 -25.79 15.45 -4.62
C LEU A 152 -26.66 15.13 -3.40
N ASN A 153 -26.16 14.31 -2.49
CA ASN A 153 -26.88 13.97 -1.27
C ASN A 153 -27.05 15.18 -0.33
N ILE A 154 -25.96 15.95 -0.11
CA ILE A 154 -26.02 17.17 0.70
C ILE A 154 -27.01 18.15 0.08
N TRP A 155 -26.96 18.36 -1.23
CA TRP A 155 -27.90 19.25 -1.92
C TRP A 155 -29.34 18.77 -1.76
N ALA A 156 -29.61 17.47 -1.96
CA ALA A 156 -30.96 16.91 -1.83
C ALA A 156 -31.50 17.12 -0.41
N ILE A 157 -30.70 16.86 0.62
CA ILE A 157 -31.11 17.04 2.02
C ILE A 157 -31.36 18.53 2.33
N ALA A 158 -30.46 19.43 1.90
CA ALA A 158 -30.61 20.86 2.11
C ALA A 158 -31.87 21.45 1.40
N ALA A 159 -32.28 20.86 0.28
CA ALA A 159 -33.51 21.21 -0.44
C ALA A 159 -34.77 20.56 0.14
N GLY A 160 -34.69 19.84 1.26
CA GLY A 160 -35.83 19.16 1.88
C GLY A 160 -36.17 17.79 1.30
N HIS A 161 -35.32 17.24 0.42
CA HIS A 161 -35.52 15.97 -0.27
C HIS A 161 -34.70 14.82 0.35
N GLY A 162 -34.64 14.73 1.67
CA GLY A 162 -33.87 13.69 2.36
C GLY A 162 -34.35 12.24 2.09
N PHE A 163 -35.67 12.08 1.85
CA PHE A 163 -36.32 10.79 1.62
C PHE A 163 -37.27 10.76 0.40
N SER A 164 -37.24 11.79 -0.45
CA SER A 164 -37.96 11.85 -1.74
C SER A 164 -37.36 12.87 -2.68
N ILE A 165 -37.15 12.49 -3.93
CA ILE A 165 -36.59 13.36 -5.00
C ILE A 165 -37.64 13.68 -6.08
N ALA A 166 -38.80 13.04 -6.07
CA ALA A 166 -39.75 13.00 -7.18
C ALA A 166 -40.14 14.39 -7.74
N ASP A 167 -40.20 15.40 -6.87
CA ASP A 167 -40.66 16.75 -7.25
C ASP A 167 -39.55 17.78 -7.39
N SER A 168 -38.28 17.35 -7.35
CA SER A 168 -37.15 18.25 -7.32
C SER A 168 -36.48 18.43 -8.69
N GLY A 169 -37.11 19.05 -9.65
CA GLY A 169 -36.59 19.47 -10.96
C GLY A 169 -35.19 18.95 -11.37
N ALA A 170 -34.12 19.69 -11.00
CA ALA A 170 -32.76 19.32 -11.35
C ALA A 170 -32.27 17.99 -10.72
N LEU A 171 -32.63 17.73 -9.46
CA LEU A 171 -32.24 16.49 -8.78
C LEU A 171 -32.89 15.25 -9.41
N ASN A 172 -34.10 15.41 -9.96
CA ASN A 172 -34.77 14.36 -10.70
C ASN A 172 -34.01 13.95 -11.98
N ILE A 173 -33.30 14.89 -12.62
CA ILE A 173 -32.41 14.60 -13.76
C ILE A 173 -31.07 14.03 -13.26
N LEU A 174 -30.48 14.64 -12.25
CA LEU A 174 -29.16 14.28 -11.75
C LEU A 174 -29.10 12.86 -11.15
N ARG A 175 -30.22 12.32 -10.64
CA ARG A 175 -30.25 10.92 -10.21
C ARG A 175 -29.96 9.93 -11.33
N TYR A 176 -30.36 10.22 -12.57
CA TYR A 176 -30.04 9.39 -13.73
C TYR A 176 -28.59 9.57 -14.16
N VAL A 177 -28.03 10.79 -14.06
CA VAL A 177 -26.61 11.05 -14.28
C VAL A 177 -25.79 10.27 -13.27
N PHE A 178 -26.17 10.28 -11.99
CA PHE A 178 -25.47 9.53 -10.95
C PHE A 178 -25.61 8.01 -11.13
N LEU A 179 -26.78 7.54 -11.56
CA LEU A 179 -27.00 6.13 -11.90
C LEU A 179 -26.05 5.65 -13.01
N ALA A 180 -25.72 6.50 -13.97
CA ALA A 180 -24.77 6.21 -15.05
C ALA A 180 -23.34 6.00 -14.55
N TRP A 181 -23.02 6.30 -13.28
CA TRP A 181 -21.72 6.02 -12.66
C TRP A 181 -21.54 4.55 -12.25
N ILE A 182 -22.62 3.79 -12.09
CA ILE A 182 -22.57 2.36 -11.67
C ILE A 182 -21.63 1.53 -12.55
N PRO A 183 -21.66 1.59 -13.89
CA PRO A 183 -20.73 0.81 -14.71
C PRO A 183 -19.26 1.05 -14.40
N ILE A 184 -18.86 2.29 -14.08
CA ILE A 184 -17.48 2.64 -13.75
C ILE A 184 -17.08 1.98 -12.43
N LEU A 185 -17.92 2.12 -11.40
CA LEU A 185 -17.69 1.50 -10.10
C LEU A 185 -17.72 -0.03 -10.19
N PHE A 186 -18.63 -0.58 -10.98
CA PHE A 186 -18.69 -2.02 -11.20
C PHE A 186 -17.39 -2.55 -11.86
N VAL A 187 -16.86 -1.84 -12.86
CA VAL A 187 -15.57 -2.20 -13.46
C VAL A 187 -14.45 -2.10 -12.43
N ALA A 188 -14.44 -1.07 -11.57
CA ALA A 188 -13.42 -0.91 -10.54
C ALA A 188 -13.34 -2.10 -9.57
N LEU A 189 -14.44 -2.84 -9.32
CA LEU A 189 -14.44 -4.06 -8.49
C LEU A 189 -13.51 -5.16 -9.02
N PHE A 190 -13.19 -5.12 -10.30
CA PHE A 190 -12.30 -6.09 -10.96
C PHE A 190 -10.85 -5.62 -11.04
N PHE A 191 -10.46 -4.65 -10.22
CA PHE A 191 -9.12 -4.08 -10.21
C PHE A 191 -8.02 -5.14 -10.07
N GLU A 192 -8.11 -5.98 -9.05
CA GLU A 192 -7.09 -6.96 -8.71
C GLU A 192 -7.45 -8.39 -9.17
N ASN A 193 -6.48 -9.11 -9.67
CA ASN A 193 -6.56 -10.55 -9.95
C ASN A 193 -5.85 -11.36 -8.86
N LYS A 194 -6.54 -11.64 -7.76
CA LYS A 194 -5.99 -12.37 -6.60
C LYS A 194 -5.46 -13.78 -6.89
N LYS A 195 -5.79 -14.34 -8.07
CA LYS A 195 -5.32 -15.67 -8.48
C LYS A 195 -4.01 -15.62 -9.27
N ARG A 196 -3.50 -14.44 -9.59
CA ARG A 196 -2.33 -14.27 -10.44
C ARG A 196 -1.33 -13.31 -9.80
N PRO A 197 -0.43 -13.81 -8.92
CA PRO A 197 0.66 -13.00 -8.41
C PRO A 197 1.63 -12.66 -9.54
N VAL A 198 2.19 -11.45 -9.51
CA VAL A 198 3.24 -11.03 -10.44
C VAL A 198 4.60 -11.54 -9.97
N MET A 199 5.59 -11.58 -10.88
CA MET A 199 6.93 -12.08 -10.54
C MET A 199 7.63 -11.21 -9.49
N GLY A 200 7.37 -9.90 -9.45
CA GLY A 200 8.01 -8.97 -8.53
C GLY A 200 9.52 -8.88 -8.70
N ALA A 201 10.02 -9.07 -9.93
CA ALA A 201 11.45 -9.03 -10.19
C ALA A 201 11.98 -7.59 -10.11
N ASN A 202 11.29 -6.65 -10.76
CA ASN A 202 11.63 -5.25 -10.71
C ASN A 202 11.05 -4.58 -9.45
N ASP A 203 9.81 -4.89 -9.12
CA ASP A 203 9.07 -4.49 -7.95
C ASP A 203 8.86 -5.72 -7.04
N ASN A 204 9.71 -6.01 -6.00
CA ASN A 204 10.88 -5.19 -5.69
C ASN A 204 12.13 -6.05 -5.31
N LEU A 205 12.40 -7.13 -6.07
CA LEU A 205 13.67 -7.85 -5.87
C LEU A 205 14.88 -6.98 -6.21
N THR A 206 14.76 -6.02 -7.13
CA THR A 206 15.86 -5.10 -7.46
C THR A 206 16.29 -4.32 -6.22
N GLY A 207 15.37 -3.75 -5.47
CA GLY A 207 15.67 -3.05 -4.21
C GLY A 207 16.29 -3.97 -3.16
N CYS A 208 15.77 -5.19 -3.02
CA CYS A 208 16.35 -6.19 -2.12
C CYS A 208 17.80 -6.53 -2.50
N PHE A 209 18.05 -6.85 -3.77
CA PHE A 209 19.39 -7.25 -4.21
C PHE A 209 20.40 -6.12 -4.15
N ILE A 210 20.00 -4.87 -4.45
CA ILE A 210 20.88 -3.72 -4.32
C ILE A 210 21.21 -3.48 -2.83
N SER A 211 20.23 -3.56 -1.94
CA SER A 211 20.44 -3.45 -0.49
C SER A 211 21.43 -4.50 0.02
N MET A 212 21.28 -5.75 -0.39
CA MET A 212 22.22 -6.83 -0.05
C MET A 212 23.59 -6.63 -0.68
N ALA A 213 23.64 -6.16 -1.93
CA ALA A 213 24.90 -5.95 -2.65
C ALA A 213 25.80 -4.93 -1.96
N VAL A 214 25.24 -3.91 -1.30
CA VAL A 214 26.01 -2.92 -0.53
C VAL A 214 26.85 -3.60 0.55
N VAL A 215 26.27 -4.41 1.39
CA VAL A 215 27.00 -5.06 2.49
C VAL A 215 27.91 -6.19 2.00
N LYS A 216 27.53 -6.90 0.93
CA LYS A 216 28.40 -7.89 0.27
C LYS A 216 29.63 -7.24 -0.38
N TYR A 217 29.46 -6.08 -1.01
CA TYR A 217 30.58 -5.28 -1.52
C TYR A 217 31.49 -4.82 -0.39
N MET A 218 30.93 -4.33 0.70
CA MET A 218 31.70 -3.93 1.89
C MET A 218 32.49 -5.11 2.47
N GLN A 219 31.86 -6.30 2.53
CA GLN A 219 32.54 -7.52 2.98
C GLN A 219 33.71 -7.90 2.05
N HIS A 220 33.47 -7.94 0.74
CA HIS A 220 34.44 -8.34 -0.26
C HIS A 220 35.70 -7.44 -0.27
N HIS A 221 35.49 -6.14 -0.02
CA HIS A 221 36.59 -5.14 0.01
C HIS A 221 37.10 -4.81 1.42
N ASP A 222 36.71 -5.61 2.43
CA ASP A 222 37.05 -5.37 3.84
C ASP A 222 36.72 -3.95 4.34
N ILE A 223 35.63 -3.37 3.81
CA ILE A 223 35.18 -2.04 4.21
C ILE A 223 34.37 -2.15 5.49
N ARG A 224 34.81 -1.48 6.54
CA ARG A 224 34.08 -1.33 7.79
C ARG A 224 34.26 0.10 8.29
N PHE A 225 33.17 0.82 8.47
CA PHE A 225 33.20 2.21 8.92
C PHE A 225 33.67 2.30 10.39
N GLU A 226 34.21 3.46 10.77
CA GLU A 226 34.67 3.67 12.14
C GLU A 226 33.50 3.79 13.13
N ASN A 227 32.47 4.59 12.80
CA ASN A 227 31.37 4.91 13.71
C ASN A 227 29.99 4.83 13.05
N THR A 228 29.88 4.33 11.82
CA THR A 228 28.60 4.18 11.11
C THR A 228 28.21 2.72 11.01
N GLU A 229 27.08 2.39 11.58
CA GLU A 229 26.45 1.08 11.46
C GLU A 229 25.66 1.00 10.14
N VAL A 230 25.72 -0.13 9.46
CA VAL A 230 24.96 -0.35 8.21
C VAL A 230 23.96 -1.47 8.41
N TRP A 231 22.70 -1.17 8.18
CA TRP A 231 21.63 -2.17 8.23
C TRP A 231 21.12 -2.46 6.82
N VAL A 232 20.70 -3.70 6.61
CA VAL A 232 19.87 -4.12 5.48
C VAL A 232 18.54 -4.61 6.04
N VAL A 233 17.45 -3.96 5.63
CA VAL A 233 16.11 -4.30 6.09
C VAL A 233 15.25 -4.65 4.88
N LEU A 234 15.00 -5.95 4.68
CA LEU A 234 14.16 -6.43 3.60
C LEU A 234 12.77 -6.70 4.18
N THR A 235 11.87 -5.77 3.91
CA THR A 235 10.53 -5.82 4.50
C THR A 235 9.64 -6.81 3.77
N GLY A 236 8.75 -7.46 4.52
CA GLY A 236 7.68 -8.27 3.97
C GLY A 236 6.37 -7.50 3.90
N SER A 237 5.46 -7.98 3.06
CA SER A 237 4.08 -7.47 2.99
C SER A 237 3.98 -5.94 2.82
N GLU A 238 4.82 -5.39 1.96
CA GLU A 238 4.76 -3.99 1.54
C GLU A 238 3.50 -3.73 0.74
N GLU A 239 3.21 -4.58 -0.22
CA GLU A 239 2.05 -4.56 -1.11
C GLU A 239 0.70 -4.74 -0.39
N ALA A 240 0.76 -5.11 0.88
CA ALA A 240 -0.38 -5.12 1.79
C ALA A 240 -0.53 -3.81 2.59
N GLY A 241 0.13 -2.72 2.18
CA GLY A 241 0.05 -1.39 2.79
C GLY A 241 1.16 -1.12 3.81
N LEU A 242 2.41 -1.34 3.41
CA LEU A 242 3.63 -1.05 4.18
C LEU A 242 3.70 -1.81 5.52
N ARG A 243 3.11 -3.01 5.60
CA ARG A 243 2.91 -3.70 6.90
C ARG A 243 4.23 -4.10 7.56
N GLY A 244 5.22 -4.57 6.77
CA GLY A 244 6.55 -4.93 7.25
C GLY A 244 7.34 -3.73 7.76
N ALA A 245 7.35 -2.63 7.01
CA ALA A 245 8.01 -1.40 7.43
C ALA A 245 7.44 -0.86 8.76
N LYS A 246 6.11 -0.90 8.92
CA LYS A 246 5.46 -0.52 10.19
C LYS A 246 5.80 -1.45 11.34
N ALA A 247 5.88 -2.76 11.07
CA ALA A 247 6.28 -3.73 12.08
C ALA A 247 7.73 -3.51 12.53
N PHE A 248 8.63 -3.30 11.57
CA PHE A 248 10.03 -2.98 11.81
C PHE A 248 10.18 -1.70 12.65
N CYS A 249 9.58 -0.59 12.21
CA CYS A 249 9.67 0.68 12.95
C CYS A 249 9.10 0.58 14.38
N LYS A 250 8.09 -0.27 14.60
CA LYS A 250 7.53 -0.50 15.92
C LYS A 250 8.47 -1.34 16.80
N ALA A 251 9.08 -2.37 16.24
CA ALA A 251 9.98 -3.28 16.97
C ALA A 251 11.28 -2.58 17.36
N HIS A 252 11.83 -1.76 16.47
CA HIS A 252 13.13 -1.09 16.63
C HIS A 252 13.02 0.39 16.99
N LYS A 253 11.89 0.82 17.56
CA LYS A 253 11.62 2.25 17.83
C LYS A 253 12.72 2.92 18.66
N ASP A 254 13.21 2.24 19.68
CA ASP A 254 14.21 2.77 20.59
C ASP A 254 15.59 2.84 19.91
N GLU A 255 15.95 1.82 19.14
CA GLU A 255 17.20 1.78 18.37
C GLU A 255 17.23 2.82 17.26
N LEU A 256 16.09 3.08 16.60
CA LEU A 256 16.00 4.07 15.52
C LEU A 256 16.12 5.52 16.01
N GLY A 257 15.93 5.75 17.30
CA GLY A 257 15.99 7.07 17.95
C GLY A 257 17.28 7.35 18.71
N ASP A 258 18.19 6.38 18.85
CA ASP A 258 19.39 6.50 19.68
C ASP A 258 20.54 7.29 19.02
N VAL A 259 20.63 7.21 17.68
CA VAL A 259 21.61 7.93 16.87
C VAL A 259 20.99 8.48 15.58
N GLU A 260 21.74 9.39 14.91
CA GLU A 260 21.32 9.85 13.57
C GLU A 260 21.13 8.66 12.63
N THR A 261 19.91 8.43 12.17
CA THR A 261 19.56 7.30 11.32
C THR A 261 19.03 7.79 9.97
N VAL A 262 19.66 7.32 8.87
CA VAL A 262 19.27 7.63 7.50
C VAL A 262 18.68 6.37 6.85
N PHE A 263 17.48 6.48 6.29
CA PHE A 263 16.85 5.44 5.49
C PHE A 263 17.07 5.67 4.01
N VAL A 264 17.48 4.64 3.31
CA VAL A 264 17.60 4.59 1.85
C VAL A 264 16.67 3.49 1.35
N GLY A 265 15.44 3.87 1.04
CA GLY A 265 14.47 2.98 0.41
C GLY A 265 14.80 2.82 -1.07
N LEU A 266 14.94 1.57 -1.51
CA LEU A 266 15.25 1.20 -2.88
C LEU A 266 14.04 0.47 -3.46
N ASP A 267 13.45 1.05 -4.52
CA ASP A 267 12.26 0.49 -5.12
C ASP A 267 12.25 0.64 -6.65
N THR A 268 11.82 -0.42 -7.32
CA THR A 268 11.54 -0.47 -8.77
C THR A 268 12.70 0.09 -9.61
N ILE A 269 13.95 -0.27 -9.26
CA ILE A 269 15.13 0.19 -9.96
C ILE A 269 15.38 -0.68 -11.19
N ARG A 270 15.16 -0.09 -12.38
CA ARG A 270 15.30 -0.79 -13.66
C ARG A 270 16.41 -0.24 -14.53
N ASP A 271 16.29 1.03 -14.91
CA ASP A 271 17.16 1.69 -15.86
C ASP A 271 17.67 3.02 -15.29
N TYR A 272 18.90 3.38 -15.64
CA TYR A 272 19.51 4.65 -15.23
C TYR A 272 18.67 5.87 -15.64
N ASP A 273 18.11 5.86 -16.84
CA ASP A 273 17.34 6.98 -17.39
C ASP A 273 15.99 7.20 -16.68
N PHE A 274 15.53 6.23 -15.90
CA PHE A 274 14.27 6.28 -15.17
C PHE A 274 14.41 6.26 -13.66
N MET A 275 15.64 6.45 -13.16
CA MET A 275 15.86 6.61 -11.72
C MET A 275 15.35 7.96 -11.23
N ALA A 276 14.61 7.94 -10.13
CA ALA A 276 14.18 9.13 -9.42
C ALA A 276 14.59 9.04 -7.94
N ILE A 277 14.97 10.17 -7.35
CA ILE A 277 15.28 10.27 -5.92
C ILE A 277 14.18 11.11 -5.27
N TYR A 278 13.47 10.51 -4.34
CA TYR A 278 12.44 11.17 -3.54
C TYR A 278 13.02 11.49 -2.15
N SER A 279 13.18 12.78 -1.84
CA SER A 279 13.70 13.24 -0.54
C SER A 279 12.61 13.67 0.42
N ARG A 280 11.38 13.76 -0.05
CA ARG A 280 10.19 14.10 0.75
C ARG A 280 8.97 13.37 0.22
N ASP A 281 8.11 12.96 1.13
CA ASP A 281 6.81 12.38 0.88
C ASP A 281 5.72 13.27 1.53
N LEU A 282 4.49 13.24 1.00
CA LEU A 282 3.35 13.96 1.56
C LEU A 282 2.83 13.35 2.87
N THR A 283 3.23 12.12 3.15
CA THR A 283 2.78 11.34 4.33
C THR A 283 3.85 11.16 5.40
N GLY A 284 5.06 11.65 5.14
CA GLY A 284 6.23 11.56 6.03
C GLY A 284 6.55 12.85 6.75
#